data_1562107862b8baee1d5eb5868d455e7b
#
_entry.id   1562107862b8baee1d5eb5868d455e7b
#
_cell.length_a   1.000
_cell.length_b   1.000
_cell.length_c   1.000
_cell.angle_alpha   90.00
_cell.angle_beta   90.00
_cell.angle_gamma   90.00
#
_symmetry.space_group_name_H-M   'P 1'
#
loop_
_entity.id
_entity.type
_entity.pdbx_description
1 polymer ?
#
loop_
_entity_poly.entity_id
_entity_poly.type
_entity_poly.pdbx_seq_one_letter_code
_entity_poly.pdbx_strand_id
1 'polypeptide(L)'
;MPSLKSLLKKLIHTKTLLPVIDSQITRNLAEQRRWLLESEMLTDTRPGVTDEKLLGSGDLIVSLTSYGRRLYDVAYTIQSIMRQTQKPNRIILWIDRQDCDRIPSSLKRLQKRGLEIIPTEANIRSYKKLVHALERFPDDTIITIDDDVFYEYDLIERLLGCHLDHPHDICAMRVHRVTRERNGTIRPYNKWQMTIKECGCHDDNFLTGVGGALYPPHSLAEETTDAELFMKLSPTADDVWFTFMARRKGTKIRKVASRDPQGVDFLENYAYREEGLQQVNTQGKCLNDKSIAAVATHFSIQP
;
A
#
# COMPACT_ATOMS: atom_id res chain seq x y z
N MET A 1 -29.80 -7.02 42.26
CA MET A 1 -29.43 -7.31 40.85
C MET A 1 -29.49 -6.01 40.07
N PRO A 2 -28.50 -5.67 39.26
CA PRO A 2 -28.56 -4.46 38.44
C PRO A 2 -29.72 -4.57 37.42
N SER A 3 -30.48 -3.50 37.25
CA SER A 3 -31.65 -3.49 36.37
C SER A 3 -31.19 -3.69 34.90
N LEU A 4 -32.04 -4.31 34.07
CA LEU A 4 -31.80 -4.54 32.63
C LEU A 4 -31.41 -3.22 31.90
N LYS A 5 -32.01 -2.10 32.33
CA LYS A 5 -31.66 -0.73 31.83
C LYS A 5 -30.23 -0.34 32.20
N SER A 6 -29.70 -0.73 33.37
CA SER A 6 -28.33 -0.46 33.79
C SER A 6 -27.32 -1.29 33.00
N LEU A 7 -27.64 -2.55 32.70
CA LEU A 7 -26.84 -3.45 31.87
C LEU A 7 -26.81 -2.97 30.39
N LEU A 8 -27.97 -2.58 29.84
CA LEU A 8 -28.06 -2.00 28.49
C LEU A 8 -27.28 -0.68 28.35
N LYS A 9 -27.37 0.22 29.34
CA LYS A 9 -26.53 1.45 29.37
C LYS A 9 -25.04 1.13 29.39
N LYS A 10 -24.61 0.15 30.21
CA LYS A 10 -23.19 -0.31 30.21
C LYS A 10 -22.77 -0.91 28.88
N LEU A 11 -23.64 -1.70 28.23
CA LEU A 11 -23.37 -2.34 26.93
C LEU A 11 -23.27 -1.29 25.81
N ILE A 12 -24.16 -0.28 25.80
CA ILE A 12 -24.12 0.83 24.84
C ILE A 12 -22.87 1.68 25.08
N HIS A 13 -22.52 1.95 26.33
CA HIS A 13 -21.33 2.72 26.69
C HIS A 13 -20.03 2.00 26.32
N THR A 14 -19.98 0.66 26.52
CA THR A 14 -18.84 -0.16 26.06
C THR A 14 -18.73 -0.20 24.54
N LYS A 15 -19.83 -0.33 23.81
CA LYS A 15 -19.81 -0.31 22.34
C LYS A 15 -19.35 1.02 21.74
N THR A 16 -19.56 2.14 22.45
CA THR A 16 -19.10 3.47 22.01
C THR A 16 -17.67 3.78 22.46
N LEU A 17 -17.26 3.29 23.63
CA LEU A 17 -15.93 3.57 24.20
C LEU A 17 -14.84 2.67 23.61
N LEU A 18 -15.10 1.41 23.31
CA LEU A 18 -14.10 0.49 22.78
C LEU A 18 -13.44 1.01 21.48
N PRO A 19 -14.21 1.46 20.46
CA PRO A 19 -13.59 2.00 19.24
C PRO A 19 -12.75 3.26 19.48
N VAL A 20 -13.16 4.10 20.46
CA VAL A 20 -12.40 5.31 20.83
C VAL A 20 -11.09 4.93 21.51
N ILE A 21 -11.13 3.96 22.43
CA ILE A 21 -9.95 3.45 23.13
C ILE A 21 -9.01 2.79 22.13
N ASP A 22 -9.51 1.93 21.24
CA ASP A 22 -8.69 1.30 20.19
C ASP A 22 -8.04 2.31 19.28
N SER A 23 -8.78 3.34 18.85
CA SER A 23 -8.23 4.43 18.04
C SER A 23 -7.13 5.21 18.78
N GLN A 24 -7.32 5.47 20.07
CA GLN A 24 -6.32 6.17 20.89
C GLN A 24 -5.07 5.32 21.13
N ILE A 25 -5.24 4.02 21.39
CA ILE A 25 -4.12 3.07 21.53
C ILE A 25 -3.32 3.02 20.24
N THR A 26 -3.99 2.86 19.09
CA THR A 26 -3.34 2.79 17.78
C THR A 26 -2.57 4.08 17.48
N ARG A 27 -3.14 5.25 17.82
CA ARG A 27 -2.48 6.54 17.67
C ARG A 27 -1.22 6.62 18.54
N ASN A 28 -1.30 6.24 19.79
CA ASN A 28 -0.15 6.26 20.71
C ASN A 28 0.95 5.30 20.23
N LEU A 29 0.59 4.13 19.73
CA LEU A 29 1.55 3.19 19.15
C LEU A 29 2.23 3.77 17.90
N ALA A 30 1.49 4.46 17.03
CA ALA A 30 2.06 5.13 15.87
C ALA A 30 3.03 6.26 16.25
N GLU A 31 2.71 7.06 17.29
CA GLU A 31 3.61 8.10 17.80
C GLU A 31 4.89 7.50 18.41
N GLN A 32 4.77 6.44 19.20
CA GLN A 32 5.95 5.73 19.75
C GLN A 32 6.81 5.13 18.64
N ARG A 33 6.18 4.54 17.61
CA ARG A 33 6.88 4.00 16.44
C ARG A 33 7.62 5.12 15.70
N ARG A 34 6.98 6.28 15.52
CA ARG A 34 7.60 7.45 14.89
C ARG A 34 8.86 7.89 15.64
N TRP A 35 8.80 8.03 16.98
CA TRP A 35 9.98 8.41 17.78
C TRP A 35 11.12 7.40 17.70
N LEU A 36 10.78 6.10 17.69
CA LEU A 36 11.78 5.05 17.48
C LEU A 36 12.45 5.20 16.11
N LEU A 37 11.67 5.34 15.04
CA LEU A 37 12.18 5.49 13.68
C LEU A 37 13.03 6.77 13.53
N GLU A 38 12.64 7.87 14.19
CA GLU A 38 13.41 9.11 14.22
C GLU A 38 14.76 8.91 14.90
N SER A 39 14.79 8.28 16.07
CA SER A 39 16.02 7.97 16.80
C SER A 39 16.96 7.09 16.00
N GLU A 40 16.44 6.03 15.38
CA GLU A 40 17.21 5.15 14.49
C GLU A 40 17.74 5.90 13.27
N MET A 41 16.93 6.73 12.62
CA MET A 41 17.35 7.52 11.45
C MET A 41 18.51 8.48 11.79
N LEU A 42 18.56 8.99 13.03
CA LEU A 42 19.62 9.88 13.48
C LEU A 42 20.93 9.16 13.79
N THR A 43 20.87 7.91 14.26
CA THR A 43 22.01 7.16 14.79
C THR A 43 22.51 6.04 13.88
N ASP A 44 21.64 5.42 13.08
CA ASP A 44 21.98 4.29 12.22
C ASP A 44 22.64 4.75 10.92
N THR A 45 23.84 4.23 10.66
CA THR A 45 24.63 4.51 9.45
C THR A 45 24.70 3.30 8.51
N ARG A 46 24.12 2.15 8.89
CA ARG A 46 24.14 0.94 8.07
C ARG A 46 23.35 1.14 6.77
N PRO A 47 23.76 0.48 5.67
CA PRO A 47 23.00 0.48 4.44
C PRO A 47 21.54 0.02 4.66
N GLY A 48 20.61 0.70 4.01
CA GLY A 48 19.20 0.31 3.97
C GLY A 48 18.86 -0.66 2.85
N VAL A 49 19.83 -0.94 1.98
CA VAL A 49 19.76 -1.79 0.79
C VAL A 49 20.85 -2.87 0.83
N THR A 50 20.77 -3.86 -0.05
CA THR A 50 21.74 -4.95 -0.18
C THR A 50 22.12 -5.18 -1.64
N ASP A 51 23.38 -5.61 -1.86
CA ASP A 51 23.84 -6.08 -3.18
C ASP A 51 23.65 -7.60 -3.36
N GLU A 52 23.08 -8.28 -2.38
CA GLU A 52 22.80 -9.72 -2.45
C GLU A 52 21.77 -10.01 -3.54
N LYS A 53 21.99 -11.07 -4.29
CA LYS A 53 21.03 -11.58 -5.28
C LYS A 53 19.89 -12.29 -4.55
N LEU A 54 18.77 -11.60 -4.39
CA LEU A 54 17.58 -12.13 -3.70
C LEU A 54 16.69 -12.98 -4.61
N LEU A 55 16.79 -12.74 -5.90
CA LEU A 55 15.99 -13.36 -6.97
C LEU A 55 16.89 -14.02 -7.98
N GLY A 56 16.35 -14.96 -8.76
CA GLY A 56 17.09 -15.63 -9.84
C GLY A 56 17.51 -14.67 -10.97
N SER A 57 16.77 -13.57 -11.16
CA SER A 57 17.07 -12.49 -12.10
C SER A 57 16.45 -11.20 -11.62
N GLY A 58 17.06 -10.06 -12.01
CA GLY A 58 16.59 -8.72 -11.63
C GLY A 58 16.84 -8.36 -10.17
N ASP A 59 16.45 -7.16 -9.82
CA ASP A 59 16.51 -6.59 -8.48
C ASP A 59 15.16 -6.66 -7.78
N LEU A 60 15.18 -6.65 -6.45
CA LEU A 60 14.00 -6.40 -5.62
C LEU A 60 13.96 -4.91 -5.27
N ILE A 61 13.01 -4.19 -5.85
CA ILE A 61 12.89 -2.73 -5.72
C ILE A 61 11.70 -2.40 -4.82
N VAL A 62 11.94 -1.62 -3.75
CA VAL A 62 10.85 -0.97 -3.01
C VAL A 62 10.60 0.41 -3.61
N SER A 63 9.37 0.66 -4.04
CA SER A 63 8.97 1.84 -4.79
C SER A 63 7.83 2.58 -4.09
N LEU A 64 7.99 3.88 -3.89
CA LEU A 64 6.98 4.75 -3.30
C LEU A 64 7.00 6.14 -3.94
N THR A 65 5.95 6.91 -3.70
CA THR A 65 5.88 8.32 -4.12
C THR A 65 5.41 9.18 -2.96
N SER A 66 5.87 10.42 -2.91
CA SER A 66 5.40 11.44 -1.98
C SER A 66 5.47 12.82 -2.62
N TYR A 67 4.86 13.83 -2.01
CA TYR A 67 4.78 15.18 -2.56
C TYR A 67 4.62 16.25 -1.47
N GLY A 68 5.03 17.47 -1.77
CA GLY A 68 4.77 18.65 -0.97
C GLY A 68 5.19 18.49 0.51
N ARG A 69 4.26 18.78 1.43
CA ARG A 69 4.53 18.71 2.88
C ARG A 69 4.77 17.28 3.39
N ARG A 70 4.22 16.26 2.71
CA ARG A 70 4.40 14.85 3.09
C ARG A 70 5.86 14.39 2.98
N LEU A 71 6.70 15.09 2.19
CA LEU A 71 8.15 14.83 2.10
C LEU A 71 8.89 14.95 3.44
N TYR A 72 8.34 15.69 4.41
CA TYR A 72 8.94 15.79 5.74
C TYR A 72 8.72 14.53 6.59
N ASP A 73 7.65 13.78 6.35
CA ASP A 73 7.29 12.60 7.14
C ASP A 73 7.55 11.27 6.43
N VAL A 74 7.64 11.24 5.09
CA VAL A 74 7.93 10.01 4.35
C VAL A 74 9.26 9.38 4.75
N ALA A 75 10.18 10.17 5.32
CA ALA A 75 11.45 9.68 5.84
C ALA A 75 11.26 8.58 6.91
N TYR A 76 10.22 8.66 7.74
CA TYR A 76 9.91 7.64 8.74
C TYR A 76 9.41 6.35 8.11
N THR A 77 8.58 6.45 7.07
CA THR A 77 8.16 5.29 6.27
C THR A 77 9.38 4.60 5.65
N ILE A 78 10.26 5.38 4.99
CA ILE A 78 11.49 4.85 4.37
C ILE A 78 12.41 4.24 5.42
N GLN A 79 12.56 4.86 6.61
CA GLN A 79 13.33 4.27 7.72
C GLN A 79 12.74 2.92 8.16
N SER A 80 11.40 2.75 8.16
CA SER A 80 10.79 1.46 8.48
C SER A 80 11.13 0.36 7.44
N ILE A 81 11.39 0.76 6.19
CA ILE A 81 11.88 -0.14 5.14
C ILE A 81 13.39 -0.40 5.30
N MET A 82 14.18 0.62 5.59
CA MET A 82 15.63 0.45 5.77
C MET A 82 16.00 -0.42 6.97
N ARG A 83 15.09 -0.63 7.93
CA ARG A 83 15.29 -1.50 9.10
C ARG A 83 14.77 -2.94 8.91
N GLN A 84 14.26 -3.31 7.73
CA GLN A 84 13.72 -4.64 7.46
C GLN A 84 14.75 -5.75 7.74
N THR A 85 14.28 -6.93 8.15
CA THR A 85 15.10 -8.15 8.31
C THR A 85 15.74 -8.54 6.98
N GLN A 86 14.94 -8.54 5.90
CA GLN A 86 15.41 -8.67 4.54
C GLN A 86 15.50 -7.30 3.88
N LYS A 87 16.70 -6.89 3.42
CA LYS A 87 16.89 -5.64 2.69
C LYS A 87 16.49 -5.80 1.23
N PRO A 88 15.89 -4.78 0.60
CA PRO A 88 15.72 -4.77 -0.85
C PRO A 88 17.04 -4.41 -1.54
N ASN A 89 17.15 -4.64 -2.84
CA ASN A 89 18.28 -4.18 -3.63
C ASN A 89 18.24 -2.66 -3.83
N ARG A 90 17.03 -2.09 -3.96
CA ARG A 90 16.85 -0.65 -4.18
C ARG A 90 15.64 -0.12 -3.42
N ILE A 91 15.71 1.14 -3.00
CA ILE A 91 14.57 1.90 -2.46
C ILE A 91 14.46 3.17 -3.28
N ILE A 92 13.34 3.37 -3.98
CA ILE A 92 13.13 4.48 -4.92
C ILE A 92 11.94 5.32 -4.45
N LEU A 93 12.19 6.61 -4.22
CA LEU A 93 11.19 7.64 -3.96
C LEU A 93 10.99 8.49 -5.22
N TRP A 94 9.81 8.40 -5.84
CA TRP A 94 9.40 9.25 -6.96
C TRP A 94 8.79 10.54 -6.42
N ILE A 95 9.30 11.68 -6.87
CA ILE A 95 8.81 13.00 -6.50
C ILE A 95 8.55 13.87 -7.74
N ASP A 96 7.64 14.82 -7.62
CA ASP A 96 7.43 15.79 -8.69
C ASP A 96 8.66 16.71 -8.82
N ARG A 97 9.04 17.08 -10.04
CA ARG A 97 10.19 17.94 -10.29
C ARG A 97 10.17 19.24 -9.48
N GLN A 98 8.98 19.82 -9.29
CA GLN A 98 8.79 21.03 -8.48
C GLN A 98 9.16 20.88 -6.99
N ASP A 99 9.24 19.65 -6.48
CA ASP A 99 9.59 19.36 -5.09
C ASP A 99 11.08 19.08 -4.89
N CYS A 100 11.88 18.99 -5.98
CA CYS A 100 13.32 18.65 -5.92
C CYS A 100 14.15 19.64 -5.09
N ASP A 101 13.81 20.93 -5.16
CA ASP A 101 14.53 21.97 -4.42
C ASP A 101 14.19 22.00 -2.92
N ARG A 102 13.18 21.22 -2.51
CA ARG A 102 12.64 21.19 -1.14
C ARG A 102 12.90 19.88 -0.41
N ILE A 103 13.86 19.08 -0.88
CA ILE A 103 14.18 17.77 -0.26
C ILE A 103 14.69 17.99 1.18
N PRO A 104 13.98 17.47 2.20
CA PRO A 104 14.36 17.61 3.61
C PRO A 104 15.69 16.96 3.93
N SER A 105 16.37 17.46 4.98
CA SER A 105 17.65 16.90 5.45
C SER A 105 17.54 15.44 5.89
N SER A 106 16.37 15.02 6.39
CA SER A 106 16.06 13.62 6.72
C SER A 106 16.20 12.71 5.50
N LEU A 107 15.62 13.08 4.35
CA LEU A 107 15.73 12.32 3.11
C LEU A 107 17.17 12.33 2.56
N LYS A 108 17.89 13.47 2.64
CA LYS A 108 19.31 13.54 2.26
C LYS A 108 20.19 12.61 3.12
N ARG A 109 19.82 12.41 4.38
CA ARG A 109 20.48 11.43 5.26
C ARG A 109 20.22 9.99 4.79
N LEU A 110 18.98 9.66 4.43
CA LEU A 110 18.61 8.34 3.93
C LEU A 110 19.24 8.03 2.56
N GLN A 111 19.47 9.04 1.71
CA GLN A 111 20.22 8.86 0.45
C GLN A 111 21.63 8.31 0.69
N LYS A 112 22.31 8.70 1.78
CA LYS A 112 23.61 8.16 2.14
C LYS A 112 23.57 6.67 2.54
N ARG A 113 22.37 6.14 2.74
CA ARG A 113 22.12 4.75 3.12
C ARG A 113 21.42 3.94 2.01
N GLY A 114 21.34 4.49 0.79
CA GLY A 114 20.82 3.77 -0.38
C GLY A 114 19.43 4.19 -0.85
N LEU A 115 18.84 5.30 -0.32
CA LEU A 115 17.63 5.86 -0.91
C LEU A 115 17.95 6.54 -2.23
N GLU A 116 17.26 6.17 -3.28
CA GLU A 116 17.25 6.88 -4.56
C GLU A 116 16.04 7.81 -4.62
N ILE A 117 16.25 9.08 -4.97
CA ILE A 117 15.17 10.06 -5.20
C ILE A 117 15.18 10.41 -6.68
N ILE A 118 14.07 10.09 -7.37
CA ILE A 118 13.97 10.26 -8.81
C ILE A 118 12.84 11.24 -9.12
N PRO A 119 13.16 12.38 -9.80
CA PRO A 119 12.15 13.34 -10.22
C PRO A 119 11.30 12.79 -11.37
N THR A 120 10.01 13.17 -11.38
CA THR A 120 9.05 12.86 -12.43
C THR A 120 8.50 14.15 -13.05
N GLU A 121 8.23 14.13 -14.37
CA GLU A 121 7.73 15.31 -15.10
C GLU A 121 6.20 15.44 -14.95
N ALA A 122 5.49 14.32 -15.05
CA ALA A 122 4.03 14.30 -14.98
C ALA A 122 3.53 13.92 -13.59
N ASN A 123 2.59 14.69 -13.07
CA ASN A 123 1.92 14.35 -11.82
C ASN A 123 0.77 13.36 -12.08
N ILE A 124 1.07 12.09 -12.08
CA ILE A 124 0.11 10.98 -12.15
C ILE A 124 -0.31 10.47 -10.76
N ARG A 125 -0.15 11.28 -9.72
CA ARG A 125 -0.59 10.99 -8.33
C ARG A 125 0.05 9.72 -7.76
N SER A 126 -0.75 8.86 -7.08
CA SER A 126 -0.29 7.60 -6.47
C SER A 126 0.19 6.55 -7.49
N TYR A 127 -0.18 6.67 -8.74
CA TYR A 127 0.31 5.81 -9.83
C TYR A 127 1.83 5.85 -9.98
N LYS A 128 2.49 6.97 -9.65
CA LYS A 128 3.95 7.14 -9.74
C LYS A 128 4.72 6.00 -9.08
N LYS A 129 4.20 5.46 -7.96
CA LYS A 129 4.91 4.40 -7.21
C LYS A 129 5.09 3.10 -8.00
N LEU A 130 4.20 2.79 -8.97
CA LEU A 130 4.31 1.56 -9.75
C LEU A 130 4.59 1.84 -11.23
N VAL A 131 3.89 2.78 -11.86
CA VAL A 131 4.00 3.03 -13.31
C VAL A 131 5.43 3.36 -13.70
N HIS A 132 6.08 4.32 -13.04
CA HIS A 132 7.46 4.68 -13.37
C HIS A 132 8.48 3.56 -13.05
N ALA A 133 8.19 2.74 -12.05
CA ALA A 133 9.03 1.59 -11.77
C ALA A 133 8.93 0.52 -12.87
N LEU A 134 7.72 0.22 -13.37
CA LEU A 134 7.51 -0.72 -14.47
C LEU A 134 8.14 -0.22 -15.78
N GLU A 135 8.03 1.08 -16.08
CA GLU A 135 8.63 1.68 -17.28
C GLU A 135 10.17 1.62 -17.26
N ARG A 136 10.76 1.86 -16.11
CA ARG A 136 12.22 1.99 -15.98
C ARG A 136 12.93 0.67 -15.67
N PHE A 137 12.23 -0.28 -15.04
CA PHE A 137 12.76 -1.54 -14.55
C PHE A 137 11.79 -2.69 -14.88
N PRO A 138 11.52 -2.95 -16.16
CA PRO A 138 10.46 -3.87 -16.59
C PRO A 138 10.73 -5.33 -16.19
N ASP A 139 11.99 -5.70 -15.98
CA ASP A 139 12.41 -7.07 -15.64
C ASP A 139 12.70 -7.25 -14.14
N ASP A 140 12.47 -6.21 -13.33
CA ASP A 140 12.69 -6.24 -11.89
C ASP A 140 11.39 -6.55 -11.13
N THR A 141 11.53 -7.08 -9.93
CA THR A 141 10.40 -7.31 -9.01
C THR A 141 10.15 -6.06 -8.17
N ILE A 142 8.94 -5.53 -8.23
CA ILE A 142 8.59 -4.25 -7.57
C ILE A 142 7.73 -4.49 -6.35
N ILE A 143 8.11 -3.94 -5.19
CA ILE A 143 7.25 -3.80 -4.03
C ILE A 143 6.78 -2.35 -3.96
N THR A 144 5.47 -2.12 -4.05
CA THR A 144 4.90 -0.79 -3.79
C THR A 144 4.52 -0.62 -2.33
N ILE A 145 4.76 0.58 -1.81
CA ILE A 145 4.37 1.00 -0.46
C ILE A 145 3.78 2.42 -0.52
N ASP A 146 3.02 2.79 0.51
CA ASP A 146 2.48 4.15 0.68
C ASP A 146 3.41 4.98 1.58
N ASP A 147 3.34 6.31 1.47
CA ASP A 147 4.27 7.26 2.13
C ASP A 147 3.87 7.65 3.56
N ASP A 148 2.72 7.19 4.02
CA ASP A 148 2.12 7.52 5.32
C ASP A 148 1.91 6.30 6.23
N VAL A 149 2.76 5.29 6.07
CA VAL A 149 2.64 4.01 6.79
C VAL A 149 3.98 3.61 7.42
N PHE A 150 3.95 3.12 8.65
CA PHE A 150 5.09 2.48 9.31
C PHE A 150 4.96 0.97 9.19
N TYR A 151 5.84 0.36 8.41
CA TYR A 151 5.81 -1.07 8.12
C TYR A 151 6.48 -1.89 9.21
N GLU A 152 5.98 -3.10 9.44
CA GLU A 152 6.63 -4.07 10.32
C GLU A 152 7.95 -4.53 9.73
N TYR A 153 8.86 -4.97 10.60
CA TYR A 153 10.27 -5.24 10.27
C TYR A 153 10.51 -6.42 9.32
N ASP A 154 9.49 -7.22 9.04
CA ASP A 154 9.56 -8.43 8.22
C ASP A 154 8.67 -8.37 6.95
N LEU A 155 8.19 -7.19 6.58
CA LEU A 155 7.36 -7.00 5.40
C LEU A 155 8.00 -7.60 4.15
N ILE A 156 9.25 -7.24 3.87
CA ILE A 156 9.95 -7.66 2.65
C ILE A 156 10.20 -9.17 2.68
N GLU A 157 10.64 -9.72 3.80
CA GLU A 157 10.85 -11.15 3.98
C GLU A 157 9.59 -11.97 3.68
N ARG A 158 8.43 -11.52 4.15
CA ARG A 158 7.14 -12.19 3.96
C ARG A 158 6.63 -12.09 2.52
N LEU A 159 6.76 -10.91 1.91
CA LEU A 159 6.40 -10.73 0.50
C LEU A 159 7.30 -11.55 -0.41
N LEU A 160 8.61 -11.52 -0.16
CA LEU A 160 9.60 -12.28 -0.92
C LEU A 160 9.39 -13.80 -0.75
N GLY A 161 9.17 -14.28 0.47
CA GLY A 161 8.86 -15.68 0.72
C GLY A 161 7.62 -16.14 -0.04
N CYS A 162 6.55 -15.36 -0.02
CA CYS A 162 5.34 -15.64 -0.80
C CYS A 162 5.62 -15.66 -2.31
N HIS A 163 6.43 -14.74 -2.81
CA HIS A 163 6.82 -14.69 -4.23
C HIS A 163 7.67 -15.89 -4.65
N LEU A 164 8.62 -16.32 -3.82
CA LEU A 164 9.45 -17.50 -4.11
C LEU A 164 8.62 -18.79 -4.21
N ASP A 165 7.58 -18.92 -3.37
CA ASP A 165 6.63 -20.03 -3.44
C ASP A 165 5.64 -19.91 -4.63
N HIS A 166 5.35 -18.68 -5.08
CA HIS A 166 4.34 -18.37 -6.10
C HIS A 166 4.84 -17.28 -7.06
N PRO A 167 5.83 -17.56 -7.92
CA PRO A 167 6.61 -16.56 -8.66
C PRO A 167 5.81 -15.77 -9.70
N HIS A 168 4.61 -16.23 -10.07
CA HIS A 168 3.76 -15.56 -11.05
C HIS A 168 2.60 -14.77 -10.44
N ASP A 169 2.39 -14.88 -9.11
CA ASP A 169 1.29 -14.20 -8.42
C ASP A 169 1.73 -12.83 -7.91
N ILE A 170 0.83 -11.86 -7.94
CA ILE A 170 1.00 -10.62 -7.18
C ILE A 170 0.72 -10.93 -5.71
N CYS A 171 1.70 -10.70 -4.83
CA CYS A 171 1.60 -10.95 -3.40
C CYS A 171 1.29 -9.67 -2.65
N ALA A 172 0.18 -9.60 -1.91
CA ALA A 172 -0.24 -8.40 -1.20
C ALA A 172 -0.49 -8.68 0.29
N MET A 173 -0.02 -7.76 1.15
CA MET A 173 -0.23 -7.88 2.59
C MET A 173 -1.66 -7.54 3.00
N ARG A 174 -2.31 -6.63 2.30
CA ARG A 174 -3.71 -6.27 2.53
C ARG A 174 -4.52 -6.50 1.27
N VAL A 175 -5.59 -7.26 1.42
CA VAL A 175 -6.49 -7.63 0.32
C VAL A 175 -7.94 -7.49 0.80
N HIS A 176 -8.82 -7.01 -0.08
CA HIS A 176 -10.25 -7.08 0.09
C HIS A 176 -10.82 -8.24 -0.71
N ARG A 177 -12.02 -8.70 -0.37
CA ARG A 177 -12.76 -9.69 -1.16
C ARG A 177 -13.99 -9.03 -1.76
N VAL A 178 -14.04 -9.02 -3.10
CA VAL A 178 -15.23 -8.57 -3.83
C VAL A 178 -16.41 -9.44 -3.42
N THR A 179 -17.55 -8.83 -3.15
CA THR A 179 -18.80 -9.54 -2.83
C THR A 179 -19.87 -9.25 -3.88
N ARG A 180 -20.73 -10.25 -4.11
CA ARG A 180 -21.77 -10.19 -5.15
C ARG A 180 -23.14 -10.39 -4.55
N GLU A 181 -24.15 -9.87 -5.23
CA GLU A 181 -25.55 -10.21 -5.00
C GLU A 181 -25.85 -11.62 -5.55
N ARG A 182 -27.01 -12.18 -5.19
CA ARG A 182 -27.42 -13.52 -5.66
C ARG A 182 -27.52 -13.66 -7.17
N ASN A 183 -27.74 -12.55 -7.88
CA ASN A 183 -27.79 -12.49 -9.34
C ASN A 183 -26.42 -12.30 -10.00
N GLY A 184 -25.32 -12.34 -9.22
CA GLY A 184 -23.95 -12.15 -9.70
C GLY A 184 -23.47 -10.70 -9.77
N THR A 185 -24.35 -9.72 -9.58
CA THR A 185 -23.99 -8.28 -9.60
C THR A 185 -23.04 -7.97 -8.45
N ILE A 186 -21.96 -7.21 -8.74
CA ILE A 186 -21.01 -6.75 -7.74
C ILE A 186 -21.69 -5.77 -6.80
N ARG A 187 -21.50 -5.99 -5.49
CA ARG A 187 -21.94 -5.05 -4.46
C ARG A 187 -21.10 -3.78 -4.48
N PRO A 188 -21.63 -2.66 -3.97
CA PRO A 188 -20.85 -1.45 -3.74
C PRO A 188 -19.58 -1.75 -2.93
N TYR A 189 -18.49 -1.05 -3.24
CA TYR A 189 -17.15 -1.24 -2.63
C TYR A 189 -17.20 -1.31 -1.09
N ASN A 190 -17.98 -0.43 -0.44
CA ASN A 190 -18.14 -0.40 1.01
C ASN A 190 -18.93 -1.59 1.60
N LYS A 191 -19.43 -2.51 0.76
CA LYS A 191 -20.09 -3.76 1.14
C LYS A 191 -19.23 -4.99 0.92
N TRP A 192 -18.01 -4.81 0.43
CA TRP A 192 -17.05 -5.90 0.28
C TRP A 192 -16.53 -6.38 1.64
N GLN A 193 -15.88 -7.53 1.67
CA GLN A 193 -15.13 -7.97 2.84
C GLN A 193 -13.80 -7.23 2.88
N MET A 194 -13.75 -6.21 3.72
CA MET A 194 -12.56 -5.38 3.88
C MET A 194 -11.49 -6.13 4.67
N THR A 195 -10.23 -6.02 4.24
CA THR A 195 -9.06 -6.57 4.95
C THR A 195 -9.27 -8.03 5.36
N ILE A 196 -9.34 -8.93 4.35
CA ILE A 196 -9.53 -10.36 4.62
C ILE A 196 -8.34 -10.94 5.38
N LYS A 197 -8.63 -11.93 6.24
CA LYS A 197 -7.61 -12.63 7.04
C LYS A 197 -7.11 -13.90 6.36
N GLU A 198 -7.98 -14.52 5.59
CA GLU A 198 -7.70 -15.73 4.84
C GLU A 198 -6.60 -15.49 3.81
N CYS A 199 -5.48 -16.20 3.94
CA CYS A 199 -4.36 -16.13 3.02
C CYS A 199 -4.59 -16.98 1.78
N GLY A 200 -3.84 -16.68 0.71
CA GLY A 200 -3.89 -17.41 -0.55
C GLY A 200 -4.62 -16.67 -1.68
N CYS A 201 -4.78 -17.37 -2.79
CA CYS A 201 -5.47 -16.87 -3.98
C CYS A 201 -6.97 -17.07 -3.90
N HIS A 202 -7.69 -16.12 -4.47
CA HIS A 202 -9.10 -16.25 -4.80
C HIS A 202 -9.42 -15.29 -5.94
N ASP A 203 -10.34 -15.67 -6.83
CA ASP A 203 -10.66 -14.88 -8.02
C ASP A 203 -11.27 -13.50 -7.67
N ASP A 204 -11.93 -13.39 -6.53
CA ASP A 204 -12.48 -12.15 -6.01
C ASP A 204 -11.50 -11.36 -5.11
N ASN A 205 -10.21 -11.74 -5.04
CA ASN A 205 -9.23 -10.94 -4.32
C ASN A 205 -9.01 -9.60 -5.04
N PHE A 206 -9.09 -8.52 -4.27
CA PHE A 206 -8.85 -7.16 -4.70
C PHE A 206 -7.68 -6.60 -3.89
N LEU A 207 -6.59 -6.29 -4.57
CA LEU A 207 -5.38 -5.81 -3.92
C LEU A 207 -5.57 -4.37 -3.40
N THR A 208 -4.90 -4.04 -2.31
CA THR A 208 -4.74 -2.67 -1.83
C THR A 208 -3.27 -2.38 -1.56
N GLY A 209 -2.78 -1.21 -2.02
CA GLY A 209 -1.35 -0.85 -1.94
C GLY A 209 -0.86 -0.57 -0.53
N VAL A 210 -1.74 -0.10 0.36
CA VAL A 210 -1.36 0.44 1.68
C VAL A 210 -0.57 -0.53 2.57
N GLY A 211 -0.83 -1.81 2.49
CA GLY A 211 -0.10 -2.82 3.28
C GLY A 211 1.23 -3.26 2.68
N GLY A 212 1.53 -2.83 1.46
CA GLY A 212 2.62 -3.34 0.64
C GLY A 212 2.17 -4.46 -0.32
N ALA A 213 2.56 -4.33 -1.59
CA ALA A 213 2.25 -5.32 -2.63
C ALA A 213 3.47 -5.55 -3.52
N LEU A 214 3.79 -6.83 -3.78
CA LEU A 214 4.88 -7.27 -4.64
C LEU A 214 4.32 -7.68 -6.00
N TYR A 215 4.90 -7.11 -7.03
CA TYR A 215 4.58 -7.33 -8.43
C TYR A 215 5.76 -8.01 -9.12
N PRO A 216 5.62 -9.28 -9.56
CA PRO A 216 6.61 -9.90 -10.43
C PRO A 216 6.75 -9.15 -11.76
N PRO A 217 7.89 -9.27 -12.44
CA PRO A 217 8.05 -8.72 -13.80
C PRO A 217 6.91 -9.22 -14.71
N HIS A 218 6.42 -8.33 -15.58
CA HIS A 218 5.38 -8.63 -16.58
C HIS A 218 4.05 -9.18 -16.01
N SER A 219 3.78 -8.97 -14.72
CA SER A 219 2.56 -9.48 -14.06
C SER A 219 1.30 -8.66 -14.36
N LEU A 220 1.42 -7.53 -15.03
CA LEU A 220 0.31 -6.64 -15.38
C LEU A 220 0.15 -6.52 -16.90
N ALA A 221 -1.04 -6.14 -17.35
CA ALA A 221 -1.33 -5.91 -18.77
C ALA A 221 -0.56 -4.68 -19.29
N GLU A 222 -0.34 -4.61 -20.60
CA GLU A 222 0.44 -3.55 -21.24
C GLU A 222 -0.13 -2.16 -21.02
N GLU A 223 -1.47 -2.04 -20.94
CA GLU A 223 -2.16 -0.78 -20.69
C GLU A 223 -1.91 -0.20 -19.28
N THR A 224 -1.23 -0.93 -18.41
CA THR A 224 -0.95 -0.50 -17.02
C THR A 224 -0.29 0.88 -16.95
N THR A 225 0.58 1.19 -17.93
CA THR A 225 1.34 2.44 -17.99
C THR A 225 0.69 3.52 -18.87
N ASP A 226 -0.49 3.27 -19.44
CA ASP A 226 -1.24 4.26 -20.22
C ASP A 226 -1.83 5.34 -19.31
N ALA A 227 -1.08 6.44 -19.15
CA ALA A 227 -1.44 7.52 -18.24
C ALA A 227 -2.72 8.26 -18.65
N GLU A 228 -2.99 8.42 -19.93
CA GLU A 228 -4.22 9.07 -20.41
C GLU A 228 -5.42 8.20 -20.06
N LEU A 229 -5.30 6.89 -20.23
CA LEU A 229 -6.38 5.95 -19.99
C LEU A 229 -6.70 5.83 -18.49
N PHE A 230 -5.71 5.60 -17.63
CA PHE A 230 -6.01 5.45 -16.20
C PHE A 230 -6.43 6.77 -15.55
N MET A 231 -5.89 7.90 -15.96
CA MET A 231 -6.36 9.21 -15.46
C MET A 231 -7.78 9.55 -15.92
N LYS A 232 -8.23 8.98 -17.02
CA LYS A 232 -9.64 9.10 -17.49
C LYS A 232 -10.58 8.18 -16.73
N LEU A 233 -10.20 6.92 -16.50
CA LEU A 233 -11.09 5.88 -15.97
C LEU A 233 -11.05 5.77 -14.43
N SER A 234 -9.88 5.98 -13.82
CA SER A 234 -9.64 5.78 -12.38
C SER A 234 -8.67 6.81 -11.79
N PRO A 235 -8.94 8.12 -11.88
CA PRO A 235 -7.93 9.16 -11.58
C PRO A 235 -7.42 9.21 -10.15
N THR A 236 -8.09 8.55 -9.19
CA THR A 236 -7.76 8.59 -7.76
C THR A 236 -7.65 7.22 -7.10
N ALA A 237 -7.92 6.14 -7.84
CA ALA A 237 -7.99 4.79 -7.30
C ALA A 237 -7.05 3.84 -8.07
N ASP A 238 -5.75 3.98 -7.82
CA ASP A 238 -4.71 3.17 -8.41
C ASP A 238 -4.88 1.66 -8.08
N ASP A 239 -5.35 1.32 -6.88
CA ASP A 239 -5.65 -0.06 -6.49
C ASP A 239 -6.70 -0.71 -7.41
N VAL A 240 -7.72 0.06 -7.83
CA VAL A 240 -8.72 -0.39 -8.81
C VAL A 240 -8.03 -0.70 -10.13
N TRP A 241 -7.25 0.25 -10.65
CA TRP A 241 -6.55 0.08 -11.91
C TRP A 241 -5.63 -1.13 -11.91
N PHE A 242 -4.73 -1.25 -10.93
CA PHE A 242 -3.78 -2.34 -10.87
C PHE A 242 -4.44 -3.71 -10.67
N THR A 243 -5.53 -3.79 -9.91
CA THR A 243 -6.34 -5.02 -9.81
C THR A 243 -6.91 -5.44 -11.17
N PHE A 244 -7.47 -4.49 -11.93
CA PHE A 244 -8.00 -4.79 -13.26
C PHE A 244 -6.90 -5.16 -14.27
N MET A 245 -5.74 -4.51 -14.21
CA MET A 245 -4.60 -4.85 -15.07
C MET A 245 -4.00 -6.23 -14.76
N ALA A 246 -3.98 -6.62 -13.50
CA ALA A 246 -3.63 -7.99 -13.11
C ALA A 246 -4.61 -9.01 -13.70
N ARG A 247 -5.92 -8.76 -13.60
CA ARG A 247 -6.95 -9.64 -14.16
C ARG A 247 -6.90 -9.73 -15.69
N ARG A 248 -6.67 -8.60 -16.38
CA ARG A 248 -6.46 -8.60 -17.84
C ARG A 248 -5.29 -9.45 -18.27
N LYS A 249 -4.21 -9.44 -17.48
CA LYS A 249 -3.03 -10.27 -17.70
C LYS A 249 -3.28 -11.76 -17.37
N GLY A 250 -4.29 -12.05 -16.56
CA GLY A 250 -4.54 -13.39 -16.01
C GLY A 250 -3.71 -13.69 -14.76
N THR A 251 -3.09 -12.66 -14.17
CA THR A 251 -2.27 -12.78 -12.96
C THR A 251 -3.15 -12.88 -11.72
N LYS A 252 -2.85 -13.82 -10.85
CA LYS A 252 -3.55 -14.00 -9.58
C LYS A 252 -3.06 -13.02 -8.52
N ILE A 253 -3.99 -12.62 -7.64
CA ILE A 253 -3.69 -11.81 -6.47
C ILE A 253 -3.76 -12.70 -5.24
N ARG A 254 -2.63 -12.79 -4.52
CA ARG A 254 -2.47 -13.63 -3.35
C ARG A 254 -2.36 -12.79 -2.07
N LYS A 255 -3.22 -13.09 -1.09
CA LYS A 255 -3.12 -12.54 0.26
C LYS A 255 -1.99 -13.25 1.01
N VAL A 256 -1.00 -12.50 1.45
CA VAL A 256 0.07 -12.97 2.34
C VAL A 256 -0.46 -13.10 3.76
N ALA A 257 -0.05 -14.13 4.50
CA ALA A 257 -0.49 -14.34 5.87
C ALA A 257 -0.18 -13.13 6.77
N SER A 258 -1.13 -12.67 7.58
CA SER A 258 -0.95 -11.59 8.54
C SER A 258 -0.53 -12.13 9.90
N ARG A 259 0.30 -11.38 10.64
CA ARG A 259 0.58 -11.64 12.06
C ARG A 259 -0.50 -11.06 12.95
N ASP A 260 -0.98 -9.89 12.57
CA ASP A 260 -2.08 -9.24 13.29
C ASP A 260 -3.39 -10.00 13.12
N PRO A 261 -4.12 -10.29 14.21
CA PRO A 261 -5.39 -11.00 14.15
C PRO A 261 -6.48 -10.28 13.35
N GLN A 262 -6.32 -8.98 13.09
CA GLN A 262 -7.25 -8.17 12.30
C GLN A 262 -6.82 -8.07 10.83
N GLY A 263 -5.64 -8.61 10.48
CA GLY A 263 -5.12 -8.63 9.12
C GLY A 263 -4.38 -7.36 8.69
N VAL A 264 -4.00 -6.50 9.65
CA VAL A 264 -3.32 -5.22 9.41
C VAL A 264 -1.94 -5.24 10.06
N ASP A 265 -0.89 -5.45 9.27
CA ASP A 265 0.49 -5.54 9.74
C ASP A 265 1.26 -4.21 9.49
N PHE A 266 0.65 -3.09 9.82
CA PHE A 266 1.24 -1.75 9.70
C PHE A 266 0.56 -0.75 10.64
N LEU A 267 1.22 0.37 10.89
CA LEU A 267 0.65 1.52 11.60
C LEU A 267 0.56 2.71 10.66
N GLU A 268 -0.61 3.36 10.60
CA GLU A 268 -0.78 4.61 9.83
C GLU A 268 -0.05 5.78 10.51
N ASN A 269 0.61 6.62 9.72
CA ASN A 269 1.09 7.92 10.18
C ASN A 269 -0.06 8.92 10.16
N TYR A 270 -0.55 9.27 11.32
CA TYR A 270 -1.74 10.14 11.46
C TYR A 270 -1.49 11.61 11.10
N ALA A 271 -0.26 12.03 10.81
CA ALA A 271 0.08 13.43 10.56
C ALA A 271 -0.70 14.06 9.39
N TYR A 272 -1.08 13.26 8.37
CA TYR A 272 -1.76 13.73 7.15
C TYR A 272 -3.05 12.97 6.83
N ARG A 273 -3.67 12.35 7.82
CA ARG A 273 -4.88 11.53 7.62
C ARG A 273 -6.03 12.32 6.97
N GLU A 274 -6.14 13.61 7.26
CA GLU A 274 -7.19 14.48 6.70
C GLU A 274 -6.97 14.81 5.21
N GLU A 275 -5.75 14.68 4.71
CA GLU A 275 -5.37 14.94 3.32
C GLU A 275 -5.33 13.65 2.46
N GLY A 276 -5.66 12.50 3.05
CA GLY A 276 -5.55 11.19 2.38
C GLY A 276 -6.64 10.94 1.34
N LEU A 277 -6.27 10.32 0.21
CA LEU A 277 -7.20 9.90 -0.87
C LEU A 277 -8.29 8.94 -0.36
N GLN A 278 -8.07 8.24 0.75
CA GLN A 278 -9.04 7.34 1.36
C GLN A 278 -10.37 8.05 1.66
N GLN A 279 -10.35 9.28 2.17
CA GLN A 279 -11.58 10.02 2.48
C GLN A 279 -12.39 10.31 1.21
N VAL A 280 -11.72 10.68 0.12
CA VAL A 280 -12.36 11.00 -1.17
C VAL A 280 -12.87 9.74 -1.86
N ASN A 281 -12.12 8.64 -1.77
CA ASN A 281 -12.43 7.39 -2.47
C ASN A 281 -13.51 6.56 -1.80
N THR A 282 -13.68 6.64 -0.47
CA THR A 282 -14.56 5.76 0.30
C THR A 282 -15.77 6.45 0.93
N GLN A 283 -15.76 7.80 1.08
CA GLN A 283 -16.84 8.57 1.69
C GLN A 283 -17.73 9.24 0.64
N GLY A 284 -19.00 9.40 0.96
CA GLY A 284 -19.99 10.08 0.11
C GLY A 284 -20.29 9.33 -1.19
N LYS A 285 -20.05 9.96 -2.34
CA LYS A 285 -20.10 9.30 -3.66
C LYS A 285 -18.83 8.49 -3.85
N CYS A 286 -18.77 7.27 -3.32
CA CYS A 286 -17.62 6.37 -3.37
C CYS A 286 -16.96 6.40 -4.76
N LEU A 287 -15.79 7.06 -4.88
CA LEU A 287 -15.10 7.20 -6.16
C LEU A 287 -14.55 5.85 -6.64
N ASN A 288 -14.30 4.91 -5.72
CA ASN A 288 -13.92 3.55 -6.10
C ASN A 288 -15.02 2.88 -6.92
N ASP A 289 -16.31 3.01 -6.56
CA ASP A 289 -17.42 2.43 -7.34
C ASP A 289 -17.49 3.00 -8.76
N LYS A 290 -17.21 4.30 -8.92
CA LYS A 290 -17.17 4.93 -10.24
C LYS A 290 -15.99 4.41 -11.06
N SER A 291 -14.81 4.32 -10.47
CA SER A 291 -13.61 3.80 -11.13
C SER A 291 -13.81 2.35 -11.52
N ILE A 292 -14.34 1.51 -10.61
CA ILE A 292 -14.66 0.10 -10.86
C ILE A 292 -15.62 -0.02 -12.06
N ALA A 293 -16.71 0.74 -12.07
CA ALA A 293 -17.68 0.71 -13.16
C ALA A 293 -17.09 1.17 -14.49
N ALA A 294 -16.28 2.24 -14.49
CA ALA A 294 -15.65 2.79 -15.69
C ALA A 294 -14.65 1.80 -16.30
N VAL A 295 -13.77 1.23 -15.48
CA VAL A 295 -12.74 0.28 -15.93
C VAL A 295 -13.38 -1.04 -16.37
N ALA A 296 -14.36 -1.56 -15.60
CA ALA A 296 -15.11 -2.77 -15.95
C ALA A 296 -15.82 -2.65 -17.29
N THR A 297 -16.49 -1.50 -17.52
CA THR A 297 -17.18 -1.24 -18.79
C THR A 297 -16.21 -1.12 -19.95
N HIS A 298 -15.11 -0.38 -19.78
CA HIS A 298 -14.12 -0.15 -20.84
C HIS A 298 -13.49 -1.46 -21.35
N PHE A 299 -13.12 -2.36 -20.43
CA PHE A 299 -12.47 -3.61 -20.78
C PHE A 299 -13.41 -4.81 -20.88
N SER A 300 -14.71 -4.65 -20.60
CA SER A 300 -15.69 -5.74 -20.54
C SER A 300 -15.27 -6.87 -19.58
N ILE A 301 -14.63 -6.54 -18.46
CA ILE A 301 -14.19 -7.49 -17.44
C ILE A 301 -14.78 -7.14 -16.08
N GLN A 302 -14.84 -8.13 -15.19
CA GLN A 302 -15.31 -7.95 -13.80
C GLN A 302 -14.10 -7.78 -12.87
N PRO A 303 -14.25 -6.96 -11.79
CA PRO A 303 -13.21 -6.78 -10.78
C PRO A 303 -12.99 -8.04 -9.95
#